data_76cdc7190ae0ac13a0c016fda308f6ae
#
_entry.id   76cdc7190ae0ac13a0c016fda308f6ae
#
_cell.length_a   1.000
_cell.length_b   1.000
_cell.length_c   1.000
_cell.angle_alpha   90.00
_cell.angle_beta   90.00
_cell.angle_gamma   90.00
#
_symmetry.space_group_name_H-M   'P 1'
#
loop_
_entity.id
_entity.type
_entity.pdbx_description
1 polymer ?
#
loop_
_entity_poly.entity_id
_entity_poly.type
_entity_poly.pdbx_seq_one_letter_code
_entity_poly.pdbx_strand_id
1 'polypeptide(L)'
;MDSKIFRVVQKDEPETITTKKGESMKKCRIILKEDESDFGDQFVCAMFGPSCDNEYKPGDLVLAKLQFIDHEYQGNHYPEIYARSLVKLAIGF
;
A
#
# COMPACT_ATOMS: atom_id res chain seq x y z
N MET A 1 5.54 -13.38 1.07
CA MET A 1 6.07 -12.58 2.19
C MET A 1 5.10 -12.63 3.35
N ASP A 2 5.61 -12.79 4.55
CA ASP A 2 4.78 -12.78 5.75
C ASP A 2 4.34 -11.35 6.11
N SER A 3 3.30 -11.25 6.92
CA SER A 3 2.84 -9.96 7.42
C SER A 3 3.86 -9.35 8.36
N LYS A 4 4.04 -8.04 8.26
CA LYS A 4 4.94 -7.26 9.10
C LYS A 4 4.25 -6.01 9.60
N ILE A 5 4.81 -5.43 10.65
CA ILE A 5 4.34 -4.17 11.22
C ILE A 5 5.06 -3.02 10.52
N PHE A 6 4.27 -2.07 10.04
CA PHE A 6 4.79 -0.86 9.41
C PHE A 6 4.16 0.37 10.04
N ARG A 7 4.84 1.50 9.90
CA ARG A 7 4.31 2.80 10.25
C ARG A 7 3.89 3.52 8.97
N VAL A 8 2.67 4.08 8.97
CA VAL A 8 2.19 4.85 7.83
C VAL A 8 2.94 6.17 7.75
N VAL A 9 3.50 6.45 6.58
CA VAL A 9 4.14 7.74 6.31
C VAL A 9 3.13 8.68 5.69
N GLN A 10 2.37 8.18 4.72
CA GLN A 10 1.41 8.98 3.96
C GLN A 10 0.45 8.06 3.24
N LYS A 11 -0.81 8.48 3.13
CA LYS A 11 -1.80 7.83 2.26
C LYS A 11 -2.41 8.89 1.38
N ASP A 12 -2.40 8.63 0.07
CA ASP A 12 -2.98 9.56 -0.91
C ASP A 12 -4.49 9.31 -1.05
N GLU A 13 -5.18 10.29 -1.63
CA GLU A 13 -6.61 10.15 -1.91
C GLU A 13 -6.86 9.03 -2.92
N PRO A 14 -7.94 8.26 -2.75
CA PRO A 14 -8.29 7.23 -3.72
C PRO A 14 -8.67 7.81 -5.05
N GLU A 15 -8.32 7.10 -6.12
CA GLU A 15 -8.82 7.40 -7.46
C GLU A 15 -9.54 6.18 -8.00
N THR A 16 -10.45 6.41 -8.94
CA THR A 16 -11.19 5.34 -9.59
C THR A 16 -10.50 4.99 -10.90
N ILE A 17 -10.19 3.72 -11.08
CA ILE A 17 -9.61 3.21 -12.31
C ILE A 17 -10.60 2.26 -12.97
N THR A 18 -10.47 2.06 -14.28
CA THR A 18 -11.25 1.07 -15.02
C THR A 18 -10.35 -0.12 -15.31
N THR A 19 -10.81 -1.31 -14.93
CA THR A 19 -10.07 -2.55 -15.19
C THR A 19 -10.25 -2.98 -16.64
N LYS A 20 -9.45 -3.96 -17.07
CA LYS A 20 -9.55 -4.53 -18.41
C LYS A 20 -10.92 -5.14 -18.70
N LYS A 21 -11.65 -5.53 -17.64
CA LYS A 21 -13.00 -6.09 -17.77
C LYS A 21 -14.07 -5.01 -17.83
N GLY A 22 -13.69 -3.74 -17.79
CA GLY A 22 -14.63 -2.62 -17.79
C GLY A 22 -15.24 -2.29 -16.43
N GLU A 23 -14.76 -2.91 -15.37
CA GLU A 23 -15.24 -2.64 -14.01
C GLU A 23 -14.50 -1.47 -13.39
N SER A 24 -15.20 -0.71 -12.57
CA SER A 24 -14.59 0.38 -11.80
C SER A 24 -13.98 -0.16 -10.51
N MET A 25 -12.81 0.32 -10.17
CA MET A 25 -12.11 -0.09 -8.96
C MET A 25 -11.40 1.10 -8.35
N LYS A 26 -11.41 1.19 -7.02
CA LYS A 26 -10.62 2.21 -6.33
C LYS A 26 -9.17 1.76 -6.20
N LYS A 27 -8.27 2.71 -6.39
CA LYS A 27 -6.83 2.51 -6.21
C LYS A 27 -6.28 3.70 -5.46
N CYS A 28 -5.38 3.46 -4.51
CA CYS A 28 -4.68 4.54 -3.84
C CYS A 28 -3.25 4.14 -3.53
N ARG A 29 -2.44 5.14 -3.25
CA ARG A 29 -1.04 4.93 -2.86
C ARG A 29 -0.93 5.09 -1.35
N ILE A 30 -0.17 4.20 -0.71
CA ILE A 30 0.19 4.31 0.69
C ILE A 30 1.69 4.10 0.83
N ILE A 31 2.34 4.95 1.60
CA ILE A 31 3.77 4.84 1.86
C ILE A 31 3.95 4.29 3.27
N LEU A 32 4.62 3.15 3.37
CA LEU A 32 4.86 2.44 4.62
C LEU A 32 6.34 2.41 4.93
N LYS A 33 6.67 2.54 6.20
CA LYS A 33 8.05 2.48 6.67
C LYS A 33 8.17 1.38 7.73
N GLU A 34 9.29 0.64 7.71
CA GLU A 34 9.56 -0.33 8.76
C GLU A 34 9.64 0.39 10.11
N ASP A 35 8.95 -0.15 11.12
CA ASP A 35 8.78 0.53 12.40
C ASP A 35 10.02 0.52 13.28
N GLU A 36 10.86 -0.48 13.14
CA GLU A 36 11.91 -0.78 14.11
C GLU A 36 13.15 0.11 14.06
N SER A 37 13.22 1.04 13.11
CA SER A 37 14.46 1.79 12.91
C SER A 37 14.20 3.13 12.23
N ASP A 38 14.92 4.16 12.67
CA ASP A 38 14.95 5.44 11.96
C ASP A 38 15.54 5.31 10.55
N PHE A 39 16.24 4.21 10.32
CA PHE A 39 16.85 3.90 9.04
C PHE A 39 16.10 2.80 8.29
N GLY A 40 14.91 2.44 8.78
CA GLY A 40 14.08 1.42 8.14
C GLY A 40 13.70 1.78 6.71
N ASP A 41 13.56 0.76 5.88
CA ASP A 41 13.19 0.94 4.49
C ASP A 41 11.77 1.46 4.36
N GLN A 42 11.57 2.28 3.35
CA GLN A 42 10.30 2.88 3.01
C GLN A 42 9.78 2.29 1.71
N PHE A 43 8.50 1.94 1.68
CA PHE A 43 7.88 1.28 0.53
C PHE A 43 6.70 2.09 0.04
N VAL A 44 6.71 2.44 -1.25
CA VAL A 44 5.58 3.06 -1.91
C VAL A 44 4.69 1.95 -2.45
N CYS A 45 3.52 1.79 -1.85
CA CYS A 45 2.63 0.67 -2.13
C CYS A 45 1.34 1.12 -2.77
N ALA A 46 0.71 0.20 -3.51
CA ALA A 46 -0.63 0.40 -4.04
C ALA A 46 -1.63 -0.43 -3.22
N MET A 47 -2.80 0.14 -2.98
CA MET A 47 -3.95 -0.55 -2.38
C MET A 47 -5.10 -0.50 -3.37
N PHE A 48 -5.96 -1.50 -3.32
CA PHE A 48 -7.12 -1.60 -4.21
C PHE A 48 -8.39 -1.88 -3.42
N GLY A 49 -9.52 -1.44 -3.98
CA GLY A 49 -10.83 -1.78 -3.49
C GLY A 49 -11.27 -0.96 -2.28
N PRO A 50 -12.22 -1.49 -1.48
CA PRO A 50 -12.81 -0.73 -0.37
C PRO A 50 -11.83 -0.29 0.71
N SER A 51 -10.70 -0.97 0.85
CA SER A 51 -9.69 -0.58 1.85
C SER A 51 -9.10 0.80 1.56
N CYS A 52 -9.22 1.29 0.33
CA CYS A 52 -8.78 2.65 0.00
C CYS A 52 -9.58 3.74 0.70
N ASP A 53 -10.79 3.41 1.15
CA ASP A 53 -11.65 4.37 1.86
C ASP A 53 -11.34 4.43 3.35
N ASN A 54 -10.55 3.49 3.88
CA ASN A 54 -10.17 3.51 5.28
C ASN A 54 -9.18 4.65 5.54
N GLU A 55 -9.29 5.22 6.73
CA GLU A 55 -8.41 6.32 7.10
C GLU A 55 -7.12 5.79 7.71
N TYR A 56 -6.00 6.12 7.09
CA TYR A 56 -4.67 5.82 7.60
C TYR A 56 -3.89 7.13 7.65
N LYS A 57 -3.55 7.56 8.87
CA LYS A 57 -2.85 8.83 9.09
C LYS A 57 -1.36 8.60 9.28
N PRO A 58 -0.52 9.60 8.98
CA PRO A 58 0.91 9.50 9.29
C PRO A 58 1.13 9.14 10.75
N GLY A 59 1.98 8.15 10.98
CA GLY A 59 2.28 7.65 12.31
C GLY A 59 1.47 6.45 12.76
N ASP A 60 0.38 6.13 12.08
CA ASP A 60 -0.43 4.94 12.42
C ASP A 60 0.41 3.66 12.24
N LEU A 61 0.20 2.70 13.15
CA LEU A 61 0.81 1.38 13.03
C LEU A 61 -0.15 0.43 12.34
N VAL A 62 0.36 -0.29 11.35
CA VAL A 62 -0.43 -1.26 10.58
C VAL A 62 0.32 -2.57 10.45
N LEU A 63 -0.46 -3.67 10.41
CA LEU A 63 0.05 -4.96 10.01
C LEU A 63 -0.29 -5.13 8.54
N ALA A 64 0.70 -5.37 7.71
CA ALA A 64 0.49 -5.48 6.27
C ALA A 64 1.34 -6.60 5.68
N LYS A 65 0.82 -7.20 4.63
CA LYS A 65 1.54 -8.14 3.79
C LYS A 65 1.84 -7.45 2.47
N LEU A 66 3.12 -7.37 2.11
CA LEU A 66 3.53 -6.76 0.86
C LEU A 66 3.70 -7.83 -0.21
N GLN A 67 3.23 -7.52 -1.40
CA GLN A 67 3.40 -8.36 -2.58
C GLN A 67 4.18 -7.57 -3.62
N PHE A 68 5.31 -8.13 -4.06
CA PHE A 68 6.18 -7.50 -5.05
C PHE A 68 5.83 -8.07 -6.41
N ILE A 69 5.43 -7.21 -7.35
CA ILE A 69 4.93 -7.61 -8.66
C ILE A 69 5.74 -6.88 -9.73
N ASP A 70 6.11 -7.62 -10.76
CA ASP A 70 6.71 -7.06 -11.96
C ASP A 70 5.66 -7.06 -13.07
N HIS A 71 5.34 -5.87 -13.58
CA HIS A 71 4.47 -5.71 -14.74
C HIS A 71 5.33 -5.57 -15.98
N GLU A 72 5.22 -6.51 -16.89
CA GLU A 72 5.93 -6.45 -18.17
C GLU A 72 4.98 -5.95 -19.26
N TYR A 73 5.43 -4.95 -20.01
CA TYR A 73 4.68 -4.41 -21.14
C TYR A 73 5.67 -4.00 -22.24
N GLN A 74 5.52 -4.64 -23.41
CA GLN A 74 6.39 -4.38 -24.58
C GLN A 74 7.88 -4.47 -24.26
N GLY A 75 8.27 -5.47 -23.45
CA GLY A 75 9.66 -5.68 -23.07
C GLY A 75 10.16 -4.79 -21.94
N ASN A 76 9.34 -3.86 -21.46
CA ASN A 76 9.69 -3.01 -20.32
C ASN A 76 9.11 -3.58 -19.03
N HIS A 77 9.82 -3.39 -17.94
CA HIS A 77 9.41 -3.88 -16.63
C HIS A 77 9.05 -2.72 -15.71
N TYR A 78 7.89 -2.83 -15.08
CA TYR A 78 7.36 -1.81 -14.17
C TYR A 78 7.09 -2.47 -12.83
N PRO A 79 8.05 -2.45 -11.89
CA PRO A 79 7.83 -3.06 -10.57
C PRO A 79 6.82 -2.28 -9.76
N GLU A 80 5.98 -3.00 -9.04
CA GLU A 80 5.00 -2.40 -8.15
C GLU A 80 4.90 -3.22 -6.86
N ILE A 81 4.60 -2.55 -5.75
CA ILE A 81 4.41 -3.21 -4.46
C ILE A 81 2.95 -3.03 -4.09
N TYR A 82 2.26 -4.14 -3.80
CA TYR A 82 0.88 -4.11 -3.33
C TYR A 82 0.85 -4.33 -1.82
N ALA A 83 0.11 -3.48 -1.11
CA ALA A 83 -0.16 -3.68 0.31
C ALA A 83 -1.42 -4.51 0.45
N ARG A 84 -1.28 -5.73 0.94
CA ARG A 84 -2.37 -6.68 1.12
C ARG A 84 -2.69 -6.84 2.60
N SER A 85 -3.94 -7.17 2.90
CA SER A 85 -4.36 -7.52 4.26
C SER A 85 -3.95 -6.47 5.30
N LEU A 86 -4.14 -5.20 4.98
CA LEU A 86 -3.75 -4.09 5.84
C LEU A 86 -4.71 -3.97 7.02
N VAL A 87 -4.17 -4.04 8.24
CA VAL A 87 -4.95 -3.93 9.47
C VAL A 87 -4.31 -2.87 10.36
N LYS A 88 -5.11 -1.88 10.79
CA LYS A 88 -4.62 -0.86 11.68
C LYS A 88 -4.47 -1.44 13.09
N LEU A 89 -3.28 -1.33 13.67
CA LEU A 89 -2.98 -1.82 15.01
C LEU A 89 -3.08 -0.74 16.06
N ALA A 90 -2.64 0.47 15.74
CA ALA A 90 -2.63 1.58 16.68
C ALA A 90 -2.67 2.90 15.93
N ILE A 91 -3.23 3.91 16.61
CA ILE A 91 -3.24 5.28 16.09
C ILE A 91 -1.88 5.92 16.39
N GLY A 92 -1.33 6.62 15.41
CA GLY A 92 -0.06 7.32 15.55
C GLY A 92 -0.16 8.54 16.46
N PHE A 93 0.98 8.90 17.04
CA PHE A 93 1.08 10.03 17.95
C PHE A 93 1.81 11.19 17.29
#